data_3140e7a5d39c5c911174c01feed9b204
#
_entry.id   3140e7a5d39c5c911174c01feed9b204
#
_cell.length_a   1.000
_cell.length_b   1.000
_cell.length_c   1.000
_cell.angle_alpha   90.00
_cell.angle_beta   90.00
_cell.angle_gamma   90.00
#
_symmetry.space_group_name_H-M   'P 1'
#
loop_
_entity.id
_entity.type
_entity.pdbx_description
1 polymer ?
#
loop_
_entity_poly.entity_id
_entity_poly.type
_entity_poly.pdbx_seq_one_letter_code
_entity_poly.pdbx_strand_id
1 'polypeptide(L)'
;MDKEQQMRAPVYEALEKLKKRRVVPFDVPGHKRGRGNPELVELLGEKCVSLDVNSMKPLDNLCHPVSVIKEAEELAAEAFRAEHAFFMVGGTTSSVQGMVLSCCKAGDKIILPRNVHKSVINALVLWGAIPVYVNPEVDVKPGISLGMQVSEVERAILENPDAVAVLVNNPTYYGICSDLRSIVRVAHEHHMLVLVDEAHGTHLYFGENLPVCAMDAGADMASVSMHKSGGSLTQSSLLLTGKGVNWEYVSQIINLTQTTSASYLLMSSLDISRRNLALRGKESFAKVAQMAEYARDEINSIGGFYAYGKDMVNGGSVYDFDVTKLSVYTRDIGLAGIEVYDLLRDEYDIQIELGDIANILAYISIGDRIQDIERLVGALADIKRLYSKDPAKMLNTEYINPKVLVSPQVAFYSQKESMPVRQTAGRICGEFVMCYPPGIPILAPGEMITPEIIEYIVYAKEKGCSMQGTEDPEVENLNVLAKK
;
A
#
# COMPACT_ATOMS: atom_id res chain seq x y z
N MET A 1 8.83 13.32 -21.50
CA MET A 1 9.76 12.19 -21.19
C MET A 1 10.65 11.92 -22.39
N ASP A 2 11.95 12.09 -22.20
CA ASP A 2 12.98 11.81 -23.21
C ASP A 2 13.33 10.33 -23.18
N LYS A 3 12.88 9.56 -24.19
CA LYS A 3 13.10 8.12 -24.24
C LYS A 3 14.56 7.71 -24.30
N GLU A 4 15.43 8.50 -24.91
CA GLU A 4 16.85 8.20 -24.99
C GLU A 4 17.52 8.29 -23.61
N GLN A 5 17.24 9.34 -22.86
CA GLN A 5 17.71 9.47 -21.48
C GLN A 5 17.13 8.37 -20.58
N GLN A 6 15.86 8.01 -20.76
CA GLN A 6 15.23 6.94 -19.99
C GLN A 6 15.78 5.53 -20.24
N MET A 7 16.61 5.33 -21.30
CA MET A 7 17.35 4.07 -21.50
C MET A 7 18.48 3.86 -20.48
N ARG A 8 18.92 4.92 -19.79
CA ARG A 8 19.93 4.84 -18.74
C ARG A 8 19.39 4.19 -17.47
N ALA A 9 20.25 3.52 -16.75
CA ALA A 9 20.03 3.05 -15.38
C ALA A 9 21.31 3.34 -14.54
N PRO A 10 21.50 4.60 -14.11
CA PRO A 10 22.77 5.09 -13.58
C PRO A 10 23.31 4.29 -12.39
N VAL A 11 22.43 3.90 -11.43
CA VAL A 11 22.85 3.11 -10.26
C VAL A 11 23.30 1.72 -10.68
N TYR A 12 22.53 1.04 -11.53
CA TYR A 12 22.89 -0.28 -12.05
C TYR A 12 24.18 -0.23 -12.89
N GLU A 13 24.32 0.76 -13.78
CA GLU A 13 25.51 0.95 -14.61
C GLU A 13 26.78 1.18 -13.77
N ALA A 14 26.66 1.95 -12.68
CA ALA A 14 27.76 2.19 -11.74
C ALA A 14 28.18 0.92 -10.99
N LEU A 15 27.20 0.08 -10.56
CA LEU A 15 27.47 -1.22 -9.94
C LEU A 15 28.18 -2.18 -10.88
N GLU A 16 27.73 -2.31 -12.13
CA GLU A 16 28.38 -3.14 -13.15
C GLU A 16 29.82 -2.66 -13.44
N LYS A 17 30.03 -1.33 -13.51
CA LYS A 17 31.36 -0.75 -13.68
C LYS A 17 32.29 -1.05 -12.49
N LEU A 18 31.77 -0.95 -11.25
CA LEU A 18 32.53 -1.28 -10.04
C LEU A 18 32.93 -2.77 -10.03
N LYS A 19 32.00 -3.66 -10.37
CA LYS A 19 32.26 -5.11 -10.45
C LYS A 19 33.38 -5.44 -11.44
N LYS A 20 33.39 -4.82 -12.62
CA LYS A 20 34.43 -5.03 -13.65
C LYS A 20 35.82 -4.62 -13.17
N ARG A 21 35.94 -3.67 -12.26
CA ARG A 21 37.23 -3.21 -11.72
C ARG A 21 37.91 -4.21 -10.80
N ARG A 22 37.21 -5.23 -10.31
CA ARG A 22 37.75 -6.27 -9.39
C ARG A 22 38.49 -5.69 -8.17
N VAL A 23 37.93 -4.63 -7.58
CA VAL A 23 38.49 -3.94 -6.42
C VAL A 23 38.60 -4.90 -5.22
N VAL A 24 39.73 -4.89 -4.50
CA VAL A 24 39.90 -5.65 -3.25
C VAL A 24 39.09 -4.99 -2.16
N PRO A 25 38.08 -5.67 -1.56
CA PRO A 25 37.17 -5.05 -0.61
C PRO A 25 37.71 -5.12 0.82
N PHE A 26 38.02 -3.94 1.39
CA PHE A 26 38.21 -3.74 2.84
C PHE A 26 37.02 -2.98 3.46
N ASP A 27 36.01 -2.67 2.65
CA ASP A 27 34.75 -2.04 2.99
C ASP A 27 33.72 -3.08 3.50
N VAL A 28 32.59 -2.59 4.05
CA VAL A 28 31.38 -3.40 4.33
C VAL A 28 30.59 -3.61 3.03
N PRO A 29 29.77 -4.66 2.92
CA PRO A 29 29.39 -5.67 3.94
C PRO A 29 30.49 -6.71 4.24
N GLY A 30 30.34 -7.36 5.41
CA GLY A 30 31.33 -8.32 5.93
C GLY A 30 31.50 -9.62 5.11
N HIS A 31 30.52 -9.97 4.29
CA HIS A 31 30.62 -11.12 3.35
C HIS A 31 31.65 -10.90 2.22
N LYS A 32 32.17 -9.67 2.06
CA LYS A 32 33.25 -9.36 1.11
C LYS A 32 32.98 -9.92 -0.29
N ARG A 33 31.79 -9.56 -0.85
CA ARG A 33 31.32 -10.00 -2.17
C ARG A 33 31.19 -11.54 -2.28
N GLY A 34 30.73 -12.15 -1.18
CA GLY A 34 30.44 -13.57 -1.07
C GLY A 34 31.55 -14.43 -0.47
N ARG A 35 32.84 -13.97 -0.45
CA ARG A 35 33.96 -14.77 0.06
C ARG A 35 33.83 -15.19 1.52
N GLY A 36 33.16 -14.36 2.34
CA GLY A 36 32.95 -14.62 3.77
C GLY A 36 31.70 -15.43 4.08
N ASN A 37 30.86 -15.72 3.09
CA ASN A 37 29.62 -16.50 3.28
C ASN A 37 29.27 -17.28 2.01
N PRO A 38 29.87 -18.48 1.79
CA PRO A 38 29.60 -19.31 0.61
C PRO A 38 28.15 -19.76 0.48
N GLU A 39 27.45 -20.04 1.59
CA GLU A 39 26.04 -20.43 1.58
C GLU A 39 25.14 -19.32 1.05
N LEU A 40 25.46 -18.06 1.34
CA LEU A 40 24.75 -16.92 0.78
C LEU A 40 24.96 -16.81 -0.74
N VAL A 41 26.16 -17.18 -1.23
CA VAL A 41 26.45 -17.22 -2.66
C VAL A 41 25.67 -18.34 -3.35
N GLU A 42 25.56 -19.50 -2.71
CA GLU A 42 24.75 -20.61 -3.22
C GLU A 42 23.26 -20.22 -3.33
N LEU A 43 22.73 -19.54 -2.30
CA LEU A 43 21.32 -19.09 -2.27
C LEU A 43 21.00 -18.02 -3.32
N LEU A 44 21.83 -16.97 -3.42
CA LEU A 44 21.52 -15.77 -4.21
C LEU A 44 22.26 -15.71 -5.57
N GLY A 45 23.22 -16.55 -5.76
CA GLY A 45 24.11 -16.50 -6.91
C GLY A 45 25.24 -15.47 -6.78
N GLU A 46 26.41 -15.79 -7.34
CA GLU A 46 27.61 -14.95 -7.26
C GLU A 46 27.38 -13.52 -7.76
N LYS A 47 26.61 -13.38 -8.85
CA LYS A 47 26.34 -12.05 -9.43
C LYS A 47 25.61 -11.15 -8.43
N CYS A 48 24.55 -11.64 -7.80
CA CYS A 48 23.76 -10.89 -6.84
C CYS A 48 24.61 -10.45 -5.63
N VAL A 49 25.27 -11.41 -4.96
CA VAL A 49 26.08 -11.14 -3.78
C VAL A 49 27.28 -10.22 -4.07
N SER A 50 27.84 -10.28 -5.30
CA SER A 50 28.93 -9.38 -5.71
C SER A 50 28.52 -7.93 -5.93
N LEU A 51 27.22 -7.67 -6.11
CA LEU A 51 26.63 -6.33 -6.27
C LEU A 51 26.09 -5.76 -4.95
N ASP A 52 26.05 -6.58 -3.89
CA ASP A 52 25.68 -6.08 -2.56
C ASP A 52 26.90 -5.38 -1.93
N VAL A 53 26.83 -4.06 -1.93
CA VAL A 53 27.90 -3.16 -1.49
C VAL A 53 27.28 -2.02 -0.69
N ASN A 54 28.10 -1.27 0.04
CA ASN A 54 27.66 -0.07 0.75
C ASN A 54 27.99 1.21 -0.04
N SER A 55 27.53 2.36 0.46
CA SER A 55 27.81 3.68 -0.11
C SER A 55 29.32 3.92 -0.21
N MET A 56 29.75 4.40 -1.35
CA MET A 56 31.12 4.80 -1.64
C MET A 56 31.15 5.85 -2.74
N LYS A 57 32.20 6.65 -2.82
CA LYS A 57 32.28 7.77 -3.77
C LYS A 57 31.86 7.44 -5.23
N PRO A 58 32.20 6.29 -5.83
CA PRO A 58 31.74 5.94 -7.19
C PRO A 58 30.26 5.56 -7.30
N LEU A 59 29.59 5.25 -6.19
CA LEU A 59 28.21 4.78 -6.15
C LEU A 59 27.23 5.78 -5.53
N ASP A 60 27.75 6.94 -5.06
CA ASP A 60 26.95 7.94 -4.39
C ASP A 60 26.53 7.57 -2.94
N ASN A 61 25.63 8.34 -2.34
CA ASN A 61 25.06 8.10 -1.02
C ASN A 61 23.57 8.49 -1.02
N LEU A 62 22.69 7.56 -0.67
CA LEU A 62 21.25 7.80 -0.68
C LEU A 62 20.80 8.94 0.26
N CYS A 63 21.50 9.15 1.39
CA CYS A 63 21.18 10.26 2.30
C CYS A 63 21.63 11.63 1.79
N HIS A 64 22.47 11.67 0.76
CA HIS A 64 22.97 12.90 0.14
C HIS A 64 23.34 12.65 -1.33
N PRO A 65 22.36 12.44 -2.22
CA PRO A 65 22.59 12.13 -3.63
C PRO A 65 23.23 13.31 -4.37
N VAL A 66 24.36 13.07 -5.02
CA VAL A 66 25.11 14.10 -5.79
C VAL A 66 25.57 13.62 -7.17
N SER A 67 25.41 12.33 -7.47
CA SER A 67 25.85 11.71 -8.72
C SER A 67 24.88 10.68 -9.26
N VAL A 68 25.22 9.37 -9.25
CA VAL A 68 24.43 8.35 -9.92
C VAL A 68 23.05 8.10 -9.29
N ILE A 69 22.92 8.26 -7.97
CA ILE A 69 21.60 8.17 -7.32
C ILE A 69 20.77 9.39 -7.69
N LYS A 70 21.35 10.60 -7.62
CA LYS A 70 20.68 11.83 -8.05
C LYS A 70 20.20 11.74 -9.50
N GLU A 71 21.06 11.29 -10.43
CA GLU A 71 20.67 11.08 -11.83
C GLU A 71 19.51 10.08 -11.98
N ALA A 72 19.53 9.00 -11.20
CA ALA A 72 18.44 8.01 -11.22
C ALA A 72 17.13 8.57 -10.65
N GLU A 73 17.19 9.39 -9.60
CA GLU A 73 16.03 10.09 -9.02
C GLU A 73 15.47 11.14 -9.97
N GLU A 74 16.31 11.88 -10.70
CA GLU A 74 15.89 12.84 -11.73
C GLU A 74 15.16 12.11 -12.89
N LEU A 75 15.70 10.98 -13.34
CA LEU A 75 15.02 10.13 -14.35
C LEU A 75 13.69 9.54 -13.83
N ALA A 76 13.62 9.22 -12.54
CA ALA A 76 12.39 8.75 -11.92
C ALA A 76 11.36 9.90 -11.83
N ALA A 77 11.78 11.09 -11.44
CA ALA A 77 10.90 12.28 -11.41
C ALA A 77 10.28 12.54 -12.79
N GLU A 78 11.08 12.53 -13.85
CA GLU A 78 10.59 12.69 -15.22
C GLU A 78 9.61 11.58 -15.62
N ALA A 79 9.93 10.30 -15.34
CA ALA A 79 9.10 9.17 -15.70
C ALA A 79 7.75 9.19 -14.98
N PHE A 80 7.73 9.63 -13.73
CA PHE A 80 6.54 9.75 -12.88
C PHE A 80 5.88 11.14 -12.93
N ARG A 81 6.33 12.04 -13.80
CA ARG A 81 5.77 13.41 -13.97
C ARG A 81 5.78 14.21 -12.66
N ALA A 82 6.72 13.91 -11.78
CA ALA A 82 6.95 14.61 -10.51
C ALA A 82 7.98 15.74 -10.68
N GLU A 83 7.99 16.72 -9.76
CA GLU A 83 9.05 17.71 -9.68
C GLU A 83 10.35 17.10 -9.13
N HIS A 84 10.20 16.22 -8.13
CA HIS A 84 11.30 15.46 -7.56
C HIS A 84 10.85 14.04 -7.17
N ALA A 85 11.76 13.09 -7.18
CA ALA A 85 11.53 11.71 -6.73
C ALA A 85 12.65 11.26 -5.79
N PHE A 86 12.30 10.60 -4.71
CA PHE A 86 13.25 10.03 -3.76
C PHE A 86 13.18 8.49 -3.82
N PHE A 87 14.33 7.84 -3.89
CA PHE A 87 14.42 6.40 -3.74
C PHE A 87 14.24 6.01 -2.27
N MET A 88 13.28 5.12 -2.01
CA MET A 88 12.94 4.66 -0.67
C MET A 88 13.21 3.16 -0.55
N VAL A 89 14.10 2.78 0.38
CA VAL A 89 14.48 1.38 0.65
C VAL A 89 13.82 0.83 1.92
N GLY A 90 12.96 1.60 2.55
CA GLY A 90 12.13 1.22 3.70
C GLY A 90 10.67 0.91 3.33
N GLY A 91 10.38 0.71 2.04
CA GLY A 91 9.03 0.50 1.53
C GLY A 91 8.19 1.76 1.55
N THR A 92 6.97 1.64 1.04
CA THR A 92 5.98 2.72 1.07
C THR A 92 5.61 3.12 2.50
N THR A 93 5.82 2.25 3.49
CA THR A 93 5.68 2.61 4.90
C THR A 93 6.54 3.82 5.27
N SER A 94 7.84 3.81 4.93
CA SER A 94 8.71 4.96 5.22
C SER A 94 8.42 6.16 4.32
N SER A 95 7.97 5.94 3.09
CA SER A 95 7.54 6.99 2.17
C SER A 95 6.30 7.73 2.70
N VAL A 96 5.26 7.01 3.09
CA VAL A 96 4.02 7.58 3.69
C VAL A 96 4.34 8.33 4.98
N GLN A 97 5.17 7.75 5.85
CA GLN A 97 5.62 8.43 7.06
C GLN A 97 6.37 9.72 6.71
N GLY A 98 7.27 9.68 5.73
CA GLY A 98 7.99 10.84 5.23
C GLY A 98 7.07 11.96 4.75
N MET A 99 5.99 11.63 4.02
CA MET A 99 4.99 12.62 3.59
C MET A 99 4.32 13.29 4.79
N VAL A 100 3.79 12.51 5.74
CA VAL A 100 3.09 13.05 6.91
C VAL A 100 4.02 13.90 7.78
N LEU A 101 5.24 13.41 8.05
CA LEU A 101 6.23 14.14 8.85
C LEU A 101 6.72 15.43 8.18
N SER A 102 6.66 15.51 6.85
CA SER A 102 7.09 16.69 6.09
C SER A 102 6.09 17.83 6.13
N CYS A 103 4.80 17.56 6.36
CA CYS A 103 3.76 18.59 6.34
C CYS A 103 3.11 18.85 7.69
N CYS A 104 3.10 17.87 8.63
CA CYS A 104 2.48 18.02 9.93
C CYS A 104 3.50 18.27 11.04
N LYS A 105 3.10 18.98 12.07
CA LYS A 105 3.76 19.09 13.38
C LYS A 105 2.91 18.46 14.44
N ALA A 106 3.46 18.24 15.64
CA ALA A 106 2.68 17.77 16.77
C ALA A 106 1.52 18.74 17.08
N GLY A 107 0.30 18.20 17.11
CA GLY A 107 -0.95 18.96 17.30
C GLY A 107 -1.61 19.47 16.02
N ASP A 108 -0.94 19.46 14.88
CA ASP A 108 -1.57 19.80 13.60
C ASP A 108 -2.63 18.77 13.23
N LYS A 109 -3.72 19.23 12.61
CA LYS A 109 -4.76 18.35 12.08
C LYS A 109 -4.46 17.91 10.65
N ILE A 110 -4.77 16.65 10.36
CA ILE A 110 -4.72 16.06 9.02
C ILE A 110 -6.03 15.35 8.71
N ILE A 111 -6.65 15.70 7.58
CA ILE A 111 -7.87 15.05 7.08
C ILE A 111 -7.47 13.80 6.32
N LEU A 112 -8.09 12.66 6.64
CA LEU A 112 -7.76 11.37 6.02
C LEU A 112 -8.94 10.39 6.09
N PRO A 113 -9.00 9.39 5.18
CA PRO A 113 -10.04 8.37 5.26
C PRO A 113 -9.74 7.39 6.41
N ARG A 114 -10.80 6.81 7.00
CA ARG A 114 -10.62 5.83 8.09
C ARG A 114 -9.95 4.53 7.63
N ASN A 115 -10.10 4.16 6.38
CA ASN A 115 -9.54 2.93 5.78
C ASN A 115 -8.10 3.07 5.30
N VAL A 116 -7.29 3.90 5.94
CA VAL A 116 -5.86 4.04 5.65
C VAL A 116 -5.06 2.82 6.10
N HIS A 117 -3.94 2.59 5.42
CA HIS A 117 -2.96 1.61 5.87
C HIS A 117 -2.34 2.01 7.22
N LYS A 118 -1.98 1.03 8.05
CA LYS A 118 -1.38 1.27 9.39
C LYS A 118 -0.18 2.22 9.39
N SER A 119 0.56 2.33 8.28
CA SER A 119 1.72 3.25 8.15
C SER A 119 1.34 4.71 8.38
N VAL A 120 0.13 5.10 7.98
CA VAL A 120 -0.39 6.46 8.23
C VAL A 120 -0.62 6.66 9.73
N ILE A 121 -1.32 5.73 10.38
CA ILE A 121 -1.58 5.82 11.83
C ILE A 121 -0.26 5.76 12.62
N ASN A 122 0.70 4.95 12.19
CA ASN A 122 2.04 4.93 12.78
C ASN A 122 2.72 6.31 12.71
N ALA A 123 2.58 7.03 11.58
CA ALA A 123 3.10 8.39 11.47
C ALA A 123 2.42 9.34 12.46
N LEU A 124 1.10 9.22 12.67
CA LEU A 124 0.36 10.01 13.67
C LEU A 124 0.83 9.68 15.10
N VAL A 125 1.06 8.41 15.41
CA VAL A 125 1.62 7.98 16.72
C VAL A 125 2.99 8.57 16.95
N LEU A 126 3.89 8.48 15.95
CA LEU A 126 5.27 8.95 16.08
C LEU A 126 5.35 10.48 16.19
N TRP A 127 4.54 11.21 15.41
CA TRP A 127 4.68 12.66 15.25
C TRP A 127 3.67 13.49 16.03
N GLY A 128 2.54 12.90 16.42
CA GLY A 128 1.51 13.56 17.23
C GLY A 128 0.56 14.43 16.44
N ALA A 129 0.45 14.28 15.14
CA ALA A 129 -0.61 14.89 14.35
C ALA A 129 -1.98 14.28 14.70
N ILE A 130 -3.03 15.10 14.62
CA ILE A 130 -4.39 14.76 15.03
C ILE A 130 -5.22 14.39 13.80
N PRO A 131 -5.73 13.17 13.70
CA PRO A 131 -6.56 12.77 12.56
C PRO A 131 -7.95 13.41 12.61
N VAL A 132 -8.41 13.90 11.48
CA VAL A 132 -9.80 14.23 11.17
C VAL A 132 -10.28 13.21 10.16
N TYR A 133 -11.06 12.23 10.61
CA TYR A 133 -11.47 11.13 9.75
C TYR A 133 -12.66 11.50 8.87
N VAL A 134 -12.49 11.27 7.55
CA VAL A 134 -13.58 11.17 6.59
C VAL A 134 -13.91 9.70 6.43
N ASN A 135 -15.15 9.33 6.77
CA ASN A 135 -15.57 7.95 6.68
C ASN A 135 -15.98 7.63 5.25
N PRO A 136 -15.33 6.66 4.60
CA PRO A 136 -15.75 6.22 3.28
C PRO A 136 -17.12 5.55 3.37
N GLU A 137 -17.90 5.65 2.31
CA GLU A 137 -19.05 4.77 2.13
C GLU A 137 -18.61 3.31 2.04
N VAL A 138 -19.55 2.41 2.26
CA VAL A 138 -19.32 0.97 2.14
C VAL A 138 -20.28 0.41 1.13
N ASP A 139 -19.78 -0.37 0.18
CA ASP A 139 -20.65 -1.17 -0.66
C ASP A 139 -21.14 -2.38 0.15
N VAL A 140 -22.46 -2.49 0.28
CA VAL A 140 -23.09 -3.49 1.14
C VAL A 140 -22.85 -4.92 0.66
N LYS A 141 -22.79 -5.14 -0.67
CA LYS A 141 -22.64 -6.49 -1.21
C LYS A 141 -21.22 -7.03 -1.01
N PRO A 142 -20.16 -6.42 -1.55
CA PRO A 142 -18.80 -6.88 -1.28
C PRO A 142 -18.28 -6.52 0.13
N GLY A 143 -18.97 -5.64 0.87
CA GLY A 143 -18.56 -5.25 2.22
C GLY A 143 -17.25 -4.49 2.27
N ILE A 144 -16.89 -3.74 1.23
CA ILE A 144 -15.64 -2.99 1.12
C ILE A 144 -15.85 -1.50 1.29
N SER A 145 -14.85 -0.83 1.88
CA SER A 145 -14.81 0.62 1.93
C SER A 145 -14.53 1.20 0.55
N LEU A 146 -15.30 2.22 0.18
CA LEU A 146 -15.19 2.93 -1.08
C LEU A 146 -14.18 4.08 -1.00
N GLY A 147 -14.15 4.95 -2.01
CA GLY A 147 -13.31 6.14 -2.03
C GLY A 147 -13.89 7.28 -1.19
N MET A 148 -13.10 8.35 -1.05
CA MET A 148 -13.54 9.58 -0.39
C MET A 148 -14.44 10.37 -1.35
N GLN A 149 -15.62 10.76 -0.89
CA GLN A 149 -16.47 11.70 -1.63
C GLN A 149 -15.96 13.12 -1.48
N VAL A 150 -15.95 13.88 -2.58
CA VAL A 150 -15.51 15.29 -2.59
C VAL A 150 -16.28 16.14 -1.60
N SER A 151 -17.62 15.96 -1.52
CA SER A 151 -18.48 16.69 -0.58
C SER A 151 -18.14 16.45 0.90
N GLU A 152 -17.76 15.21 1.25
CA GLU A 152 -17.36 14.87 2.62
C GLU A 152 -15.96 15.43 2.96
N VAL A 153 -15.05 15.45 2.00
CA VAL A 153 -13.75 16.12 2.15
C VAL A 153 -13.94 17.62 2.33
N GLU A 154 -14.76 18.27 1.50
CA GLU A 154 -15.08 19.69 1.61
C GLU A 154 -15.72 20.03 2.96
N ARG A 155 -16.67 19.23 3.42
CA ARG A 155 -17.26 19.38 4.76
C ARG A 155 -16.21 19.30 5.86
N ALA A 156 -15.32 18.29 5.80
CA ALA A 156 -14.26 18.11 6.80
C ALA A 156 -13.28 19.31 6.81
N ILE A 157 -12.96 19.87 5.64
CA ILE A 157 -12.14 21.08 5.50
C ILE A 157 -12.83 22.29 6.15
N LEU A 158 -14.12 22.52 5.85
CA LEU A 158 -14.87 23.65 6.39
C LEU A 158 -15.05 23.55 7.92
N GLU A 159 -15.20 22.35 8.45
CA GLU A 159 -15.29 22.09 9.89
C GLU A 159 -13.93 22.17 10.61
N ASN A 160 -12.81 22.03 9.86
CA ASN A 160 -11.44 22.05 10.38
C ASN A 160 -10.53 22.94 9.52
N PRO A 161 -10.77 24.26 9.48
CA PRO A 161 -10.00 25.18 8.64
C PRO A 161 -8.53 25.34 9.08
N ASP A 162 -8.18 24.81 10.24
CA ASP A 162 -6.84 24.73 10.80
C ASP A 162 -6.08 23.40 10.41
N ALA A 163 -6.70 22.53 9.64
CA ALA A 163 -6.01 21.36 9.11
C ALA A 163 -4.94 21.77 8.08
N VAL A 164 -3.83 21.05 8.07
CA VAL A 164 -2.67 21.41 7.20
C VAL A 164 -2.61 20.60 5.92
N ALA A 165 -3.25 19.41 5.91
CA ALA A 165 -3.23 18.52 4.75
C ALA A 165 -4.47 17.62 4.68
N VAL A 166 -4.73 17.14 3.47
CA VAL A 166 -5.65 16.04 3.16
C VAL A 166 -4.84 14.87 2.65
N LEU A 167 -4.98 13.69 3.27
CA LEU A 167 -4.39 12.45 2.79
C LEU A 167 -5.46 11.60 2.11
N VAL A 168 -5.16 11.09 0.92
CA VAL A 168 -6.05 10.23 0.13
C VAL A 168 -5.38 8.89 -0.13
N ASN A 169 -6.09 7.79 0.06
CA ASN A 169 -5.65 6.46 -0.37
C ASN A 169 -6.23 6.18 -1.77
N ASN A 170 -5.39 6.19 -2.81
CA ASN A 170 -5.86 6.11 -4.20
C ASN A 170 -4.83 5.45 -5.14
N PRO A 171 -5.16 4.30 -5.77
CA PRO A 171 -6.37 3.51 -5.55
C PRO A 171 -6.40 2.83 -4.19
N THR A 172 -7.60 2.44 -3.72
CA THR A 172 -7.72 1.56 -2.57
C THR A 172 -7.17 0.16 -2.89
N TYR A 173 -7.06 -0.69 -1.90
CA TYR A 173 -6.58 -2.07 -2.08
C TYR A 173 -7.43 -2.85 -3.10
N TYR A 174 -8.74 -2.61 -3.12
CA TYR A 174 -9.69 -3.26 -4.01
C TYR A 174 -9.84 -2.60 -5.39
N GLY A 175 -9.10 -1.53 -5.66
CA GLY A 175 -9.11 -0.85 -6.95
C GLY A 175 -10.04 0.36 -7.06
N ILE A 176 -10.69 0.77 -5.97
CA ILE A 176 -11.56 1.95 -5.96
C ILE A 176 -10.74 3.23 -6.03
N CYS A 177 -11.12 4.15 -6.91
CA CYS A 177 -10.51 5.46 -7.05
C CYS A 177 -11.49 6.59 -6.75
N SER A 178 -11.02 7.59 -5.99
CA SER A 178 -11.73 8.83 -5.68
C SER A 178 -11.59 9.84 -6.83
N ASP A 179 -12.45 10.88 -6.86
CA ASP A 179 -12.23 12.06 -7.72
C ASP A 179 -11.07 12.89 -7.18
N LEU A 180 -9.86 12.40 -7.44
CA LEU A 180 -8.63 12.99 -6.89
C LEU A 180 -8.41 14.42 -7.39
N ARG A 181 -8.79 14.74 -8.64
CA ARG A 181 -8.65 16.11 -9.17
C ARG A 181 -9.52 17.12 -8.43
N SER A 182 -10.75 16.75 -8.13
CA SER A 182 -11.66 17.62 -7.38
C SER A 182 -11.22 17.74 -5.91
N ILE A 183 -10.76 16.66 -5.30
CA ILE A 183 -10.19 16.71 -3.93
C ILE A 183 -8.98 17.64 -3.86
N VAL A 184 -8.03 17.52 -4.79
CA VAL A 184 -6.86 18.39 -4.89
C VAL A 184 -7.28 19.86 -5.02
N ARG A 185 -8.21 20.15 -5.95
CA ARG A 185 -8.70 21.52 -6.16
C ARG A 185 -9.30 22.12 -4.89
N VAL A 186 -10.23 21.39 -4.23
CA VAL A 186 -10.89 21.87 -3.00
C VAL A 186 -9.88 22.08 -1.87
N ALA A 187 -8.95 21.15 -1.66
CA ALA A 187 -7.91 21.28 -0.63
C ALA A 187 -7.02 22.50 -0.87
N HIS A 188 -6.56 22.71 -2.13
CA HIS A 188 -5.71 23.86 -2.49
C HIS A 188 -6.45 25.20 -2.37
N GLU A 189 -7.76 25.26 -2.65
CA GLU A 189 -8.60 26.46 -2.42
C GLU A 189 -8.58 26.88 -0.94
N HIS A 190 -8.35 25.93 -0.02
CA HIS A 190 -8.24 26.15 1.42
C HIS A 190 -6.78 26.10 1.94
N HIS A 191 -5.79 26.20 1.07
CA HIS A 191 -4.35 26.20 1.40
C HIS A 191 -3.85 24.94 2.12
N MET A 192 -4.52 23.81 1.93
CA MET A 192 -4.12 22.50 2.47
C MET A 192 -3.34 21.72 1.42
N LEU A 193 -2.28 21.01 1.86
CA LEU A 193 -1.53 20.10 1.01
C LEU A 193 -2.31 18.81 0.77
N VAL A 194 -2.10 18.18 -0.39
CA VAL A 194 -2.69 16.87 -0.71
C VAL A 194 -1.61 15.81 -0.79
N LEU A 195 -1.71 14.81 0.08
CA LEU A 195 -0.85 13.65 0.17
C LEU A 195 -1.59 12.43 -0.38
N VAL A 196 -0.97 11.65 -1.26
CA VAL A 196 -1.61 10.46 -1.81
C VAL A 196 -0.82 9.21 -1.45
N ASP A 197 -1.44 8.33 -0.67
CA ASP A 197 -0.96 6.96 -0.58
C ASP A 197 -1.38 6.20 -1.84
N GLU A 198 -0.46 6.15 -2.78
CA GLU A 198 -0.59 5.54 -4.10
C GLU A 198 0.22 4.23 -4.18
N ALA A 199 0.36 3.55 -3.03
CA ALA A 199 1.10 2.29 -2.94
C ALA A 199 0.64 1.24 -3.96
N HIS A 200 -0.62 1.28 -4.37
CA HIS A 200 -1.22 0.38 -5.35
C HIS A 200 -1.32 0.98 -6.75
N GLY A 201 -0.75 2.15 -7.01
CA GLY A 201 -0.96 2.94 -8.23
C GLY A 201 0.27 3.19 -9.10
N THR A 202 1.42 2.51 -8.90
CA THR A 202 2.63 2.69 -9.72
C THR A 202 2.35 2.62 -11.23
N HIS A 203 1.50 1.71 -11.67
CA HIS A 203 1.14 1.49 -13.07
C HIS A 203 0.28 2.61 -13.68
N LEU A 204 -0.42 3.39 -12.86
CA LEU A 204 -1.26 4.51 -13.33
C LEU A 204 -0.43 5.58 -14.07
N TYR A 205 0.86 5.66 -13.81
CA TYR A 205 1.78 6.57 -14.49
C TYR A 205 2.12 6.14 -15.92
N PHE A 206 1.91 4.89 -16.27
CA PHE A 206 2.42 4.31 -17.53
C PHE A 206 1.34 3.70 -18.42
N GLY A 207 0.20 3.26 -17.85
CA GLY A 207 -0.89 2.68 -18.61
C GLY A 207 -1.79 3.73 -19.26
N GLU A 208 -2.41 3.36 -20.39
CA GLU A 208 -3.50 4.15 -20.99
C GLU A 208 -4.86 3.66 -20.47
N ASN A 209 -5.83 4.54 -20.40
CA ASN A 209 -7.21 4.25 -19.94
C ASN A 209 -7.28 3.69 -18.50
N LEU A 210 -6.27 3.98 -17.70
CA LEU A 210 -6.24 3.74 -16.25
C LEU A 210 -6.67 5.01 -15.49
N PRO A 211 -7.06 4.89 -14.21
CA PRO A 211 -7.39 6.04 -13.38
C PRO A 211 -6.27 7.08 -13.33
N VAL A 212 -6.63 8.31 -12.98
CA VAL A 212 -5.65 9.39 -12.86
C VAL A 212 -4.67 9.12 -11.73
N CYS A 213 -3.36 9.30 -11.99
CA CYS A 213 -2.33 9.22 -10.96
C CYS A 213 -2.22 10.52 -10.16
N ALA A 214 -1.58 10.46 -9.00
CA ALA A 214 -1.47 11.58 -8.07
C ALA A 214 -0.83 12.81 -8.69
N MET A 215 0.29 12.66 -9.40
CA MET A 215 1.00 13.81 -9.99
C MET A 215 0.19 14.47 -11.10
N ASP A 216 -0.52 13.71 -11.94
CA ASP A 216 -1.42 14.25 -12.97
C ASP A 216 -2.69 14.88 -12.37
N ALA A 217 -3.08 14.50 -11.18
CA ALA A 217 -4.16 15.15 -10.44
C ALA A 217 -3.73 16.46 -9.78
N GLY A 218 -2.42 16.72 -9.68
CA GLY A 218 -1.86 17.91 -9.05
C GLY A 218 -1.63 17.77 -7.55
N ALA A 219 -1.52 16.55 -7.03
CA ALA A 219 -1.19 16.32 -5.62
C ALA A 219 0.21 16.84 -5.27
N ASP A 220 0.40 17.23 -4.00
CA ASP A 220 1.67 17.78 -3.51
C ASP A 220 2.71 16.69 -3.26
N MET A 221 2.29 15.56 -2.72
CA MET A 221 3.18 14.40 -2.54
C MET A 221 2.44 13.10 -2.81
N ALA A 222 3.16 12.11 -3.32
CA ALA A 222 2.65 10.76 -3.52
C ALA A 222 3.68 9.69 -3.13
N SER A 223 3.18 8.57 -2.65
CA SER A 223 3.98 7.42 -2.25
C SER A 223 3.61 6.20 -3.09
N VAL A 224 4.54 5.68 -3.91
CA VAL A 224 4.29 4.56 -4.82
C VAL A 224 5.16 3.35 -4.49
N SER A 225 4.54 2.16 -4.41
CA SER A 225 5.26 0.89 -4.21
C SER A 225 5.70 0.32 -5.55
N MET A 226 6.95 0.52 -5.91
CA MET A 226 7.51 0.00 -7.16
C MET A 226 7.49 -1.54 -7.22
N HIS A 227 7.60 -2.20 -6.07
CA HIS A 227 7.60 -3.67 -6.00
C HIS A 227 6.21 -4.31 -6.23
N LYS A 228 5.10 -3.58 -6.03
CA LYS A 228 3.75 -4.16 -6.20
C LYS A 228 3.37 -4.32 -7.68
N SER A 229 3.49 -3.27 -8.49
CA SER A 229 3.14 -3.35 -9.91
C SER A 229 4.25 -2.91 -10.86
N GLY A 230 5.35 -2.36 -10.35
CA GLY A 230 6.45 -1.85 -11.17
C GLY A 230 7.55 -2.87 -11.46
N GLY A 231 7.55 -4.05 -10.82
CA GLY A 231 8.48 -5.14 -11.09
C GLY A 231 9.85 -5.02 -10.41
N SER A 232 9.99 -4.19 -9.39
CA SER A 232 11.22 -4.10 -8.58
C SER A 232 11.22 -5.09 -7.40
N LEU A 233 12.35 -5.20 -6.71
CA LEU A 233 12.46 -6.05 -5.52
C LEU A 233 11.57 -5.53 -4.39
N THR A 234 11.05 -6.44 -3.57
CA THR A 234 10.25 -6.13 -2.39
C THR A 234 10.93 -5.07 -1.52
N GLN A 235 10.15 -4.19 -0.88
CA GLN A 235 10.59 -3.08 -0.05
C GLN A 235 11.05 -1.84 -0.83
N SER A 236 11.18 -1.88 -2.14
CA SER A 236 11.54 -0.72 -2.96
C SER A 236 10.31 0.14 -3.28
N SER A 237 10.41 1.45 -3.06
CA SER A 237 9.35 2.42 -3.33
C SER A 237 9.92 3.78 -3.72
N LEU A 238 9.06 4.72 -4.13
CA LEU A 238 9.38 6.11 -4.36
C LEU A 238 8.50 7.02 -3.50
N LEU A 239 9.07 8.13 -3.07
CA LEU A 239 8.31 9.30 -2.65
C LEU A 239 8.44 10.34 -3.76
N LEU A 240 7.31 10.83 -4.25
CA LEU A 240 7.22 11.82 -5.32
C LEU A 240 6.74 13.14 -4.75
N THR A 241 7.29 14.26 -5.24
CA THR A 241 6.80 15.58 -4.90
C THR A 241 6.31 16.32 -6.14
N GLY A 242 5.20 17.05 -5.96
CA GLY A 242 4.65 17.98 -6.94
C GLY A 242 5.32 19.34 -6.92
N LYS A 243 4.84 20.23 -7.80
CA LYS A 243 5.38 21.59 -7.90
C LYS A 243 5.13 22.42 -6.64
N GLY A 244 6.12 23.16 -6.21
CA GLY A 244 6.02 24.08 -5.07
C GLY A 244 6.29 23.42 -3.71
N VAL A 245 6.46 22.11 -3.66
CA VAL A 245 6.89 21.42 -2.43
C VAL A 245 8.37 21.72 -2.17
N ASN A 246 8.71 22.08 -0.93
CA ASN A 246 10.10 22.23 -0.50
C ASN A 246 10.74 20.84 -0.37
N TRP A 247 11.25 20.32 -1.47
CA TRP A 247 11.84 18.98 -1.54
C TRP A 247 13.12 18.84 -0.71
N GLU A 248 13.87 19.93 -0.49
CA GLU A 248 15.05 19.93 0.39
C GLU A 248 14.65 19.63 1.84
N TYR A 249 13.53 20.20 2.30
CA TYR A 249 12.98 19.90 3.61
C TYR A 249 12.47 18.47 3.69
N VAL A 250 11.76 17.98 2.65
CA VAL A 250 11.33 16.57 2.55
C VAL A 250 12.53 15.63 2.66
N SER A 251 13.63 15.92 1.97
CA SER A 251 14.89 15.16 2.06
C SER A 251 15.42 15.10 3.49
N GLN A 252 15.42 16.24 4.21
CA GLN A 252 15.86 16.27 5.61
C GLN A 252 14.99 15.37 6.50
N ILE A 253 13.68 15.43 6.31
CA ILE A 253 12.72 14.57 7.06
C ILE A 253 12.94 13.09 6.75
N ILE A 254 13.07 12.72 5.46
CA ILE A 254 13.36 11.33 5.06
C ILE A 254 14.64 10.85 5.76
N ASN A 255 15.67 11.65 5.83
CA ASN A 255 16.95 11.30 6.42
C ASN A 255 16.91 11.12 7.96
N LEU A 256 15.84 11.53 8.65
CA LEU A 256 15.64 11.21 10.07
C LEU A 256 15.31 9.74 10.30
N THR A 257 14.68 9.10 9.32
CA THR A 257 14.16 7.72 9.45
C THR A 257 14.81 6.73 8.49
N GLN A 258 15.47 7.22 7.42
CA GLN A 258 16.10 6.38 6.42
C GLN A 258 17.45 5.83 6.90
N THR A 259 17.73 4.57 6.53
CA THR A 259 19.02 3.94 6.82
C THR A 259 20.18 4.66 6.11
N THR A 260 21.32 4.77 6.79
CA THR A 260 22.57 5.27 6.20
C THR A 260 23.32 4.21 5.38
N SER A 261 22.88 2.94 5.45
CA SER A 261 23.46 1.78 4.75
C SER A 261 22.45 1.20 3.76
N ALA A 262 22.02 2.03 2.81
CA ALA A 262 20.99 1.64 1.84
C ALA A 262 21.44 0.48 0.94
N SER A 263 20.52 -0.45 0.67
CA SER A 263 20.76 -1.59 -0.21
C SER A 263 20.87 -1.15 -1.67
N TYR A 264 22.05 -1.33 -2.26
CA TYR A 264 22.26 -1.06 -3.68
C TYR A 264 21.53 -2.04 -4.60
N LEU A 265 21.22 -3.26 -4.12
CA LEU A 265 20.37 -4.20 -4.85
C LEU A 265 18.94 -3.63 -4.98
N LEU A 266 18.39 -3.06 -3.91
CA LEU A 266 17.07 -2.41 -3.96
C LEU A 266 17.07 -1.18 -4.85
N MET A 267 18.06 -0.29 -4.71
CA MET A 267 18.17 0.92 -5.53
C MET A 267 18.39 0.61 -7.02
N SER A 268 19.23 -0.37 -7.34
CA SER A 268 19.40 -0.79 -8.75
C SER A 268 18.14 -1.44 -9.32
N SER A 269 17.38 -2.17 -8.48
CA SER A 269 16.09 -2.73 -8.92
C SER A 269 15.06 -1.64 -9.21
N LEU A 270 15.00 -0.57 -8.40
CA LEU A 270 14.19 0.63 -8.67
C LEU A 270 14.55 1.26 -10.00
N ASP A 271 15.84 1.50 -10.22
CA ASP A 271 16.36 2.16 -11.41
C ASP A 271 16.10 1.35 -12.70
N ILE A 272 16.32 0.02 -12.65
CA ILE A 272 16.01 -0.89 -13.77
C ILE A 272 14.51 -0.94 -14.03
N SER A 273 13.68 -1.03 -12.98
CA SER A 273 12.22 -1.09 -13.11
C SER A 273 11.66 0.23 -13.65
N ARG A 274 12.14 1.39 -13.17
CA ARG A 274 11.81 2.70 -13.72
C ARG A 274 12.10 2.74 -15.23
N ARG A 275 13.31 2.33 -15.65
CA ARG A 275 13.69 2.26 -17.06
C ARG A 275 12.75 1.37 -17.86
N ASN A 276 12.44 0.16 -17.37
CA ASN A 276 11.53 -0.76 -18.03
C ASN A 276 10.13 -0.17 -18.20
N LEU A 277 9.59 0.45 -17.16
CA LEU A 277 8.27 1.10 -17.19
C LEU A 277 8.25 2.30 -18.14
N ALA A 278 9.27 3.15 -18.12
CA ALA A 278 9.36 4.31 -19.01
C ALA A 278 9.40 3.91 -20.49
N LEU A 279 10.05 2.79 -20.83
CA LEU A 279 10.19 2.34 -22.20
C LEU A 279 9.04 1.45 -22.69
N ARG A 280 8.46 0.63 -21.82
CA ARG A 280 7.52 -0.46 -22.19
C ARG A 280 6.22 -0.44 -21.39
N GLY A 281 6.08 0.43 -20.40
CA GLY A 281 4.94 0.40 -19.45
C GLY A 281 3.59 0.49 -20.15
N LYS A 282 3.47 1.35 -21.16
CA LYS A 282 2.23 1.50 -21.96
C LYS A 282 1.77 0.15 -22.54
N GLU A 283 2.66 -0.54 -23.25
CA GLU A 283 2.36 -1.85 -23.86
C GLU A 283 2.11 -2.93 -22.79
N SER A 284 2.93 -2.95 -21.75
CA SER A 284 2.83 -3.94 -20.67
C SER A 284 1.50 -3.81 -19.94
N PHE A 285 1.09 -2.61 -19.54
CA PHE A 285 -0.17 -2.43 -18.80
C PHE A 285 -1.41 -2.51 -19.67
N ALA A 286 -1.31 -2.29 -20.98
CA ALA A 286 -2.41 -2.63 -21.90
C ALA A 286 -2.70 -4.15 -21.89
N LYS A 287 -1.66 -5.00 -21.90
CA LYS A 287 -1.80 -6.45 -21.76
C LYS A 287 -2.35 -6.86 -20.39
N VAL A 288 -1.83 -6.25 -19.31
CA VAL A 288 -2.31 -6.50 -17.95
C VAL A 288 -3.81 -6.19 -17.83
N ALA A 289 -4.25 -5.03 -18.32
CA ALA A 289 -5.65 -4.65 -18.30
C ALA A 289 -6.54 -5.65 -19.08
N GLN A 290 -6.09 -6.09 -20.26
CA GLN A 290 -6.81 -7.10 -21.05
C GLN A 290 -6.92 -8.44 -20.32
N MET A 291 -5.84 -8.92 -19.69
CA MET A 291 -5.87 -10.15 -18.90
C MET A 291 -6.79 -10.05 -17.68
N ALA A 292 -6.78 -8.91 -17.01
CA ALA A 292 -7.62 -8.68 -15.83
C ALA A 292 -9.11 -8.60 -16.20
N GLU A 293 -9.46 -7.95 -17.29
CA GLU A 293 -10.86 -7.92 -17.80
C GLU A 293 -11.30 -9.31 -18.24
N TYR A 294 -10.47 -10.04 -19.00
CA TYR A 294 -10.77 -11.43 -19.37
C TYR A 294 -11.02 -12.31 -18.13
N ALA A 295 -10.16 -12.22 -17.12
CA ALA A 295 -10.34 -12.98 -15.88
C ALA A 295 -11.68 -12.64 -15.18
N ARG A 296 -12.04 -11.34 -15.15
CA ARG A 296 -13.29 -10.86 -14.55
C ARG A 296 -14.50 -11.42 -15.25
N ASP A 297 -14.52 -11.37 -16.58
CA ASP A 297 -15.62 -11.88 -17.40
C ASP A 297 -15.78 -13.39 -17.23
N GLU A 298 -14.70 -14.16 -17.26
CA GLU A 298 -14.72 -15.60 -17.07
C GLU A 298 -15.22 -15.99 -15.65
N ILE A 299 -14.71 -15.32 -14.61
CA ILE A 299 -15.15 -15.57 -13.22
C ILE A 299 -16.64 -15.26 -13.04
N ASN A 300 -17.11 -14.13 -13.58
CA ASN A 300 -18.54 -13.80 -13.54
C ASN A 300 -19.40 -14.82 -14.31
N SER A 301 -18.88 -15.41 -15.40
CA SER A 301 -19.54 -16.44 -16.18
C SER A 301 -19.70 -17.77 -15.42
N ILE A 302 -18.83 -18.08 -14.45
CA ILE A 302 -18.99 -19.24 -13.55
C ILE A 302 -20.29 -19.11 -12.74
N GLY A 303 -20.69 -17.86 -12.38
CA GLY A 303 -21.81 -17.58 -11.49
C GLY A 303 -21.51 -17.94 -10.02
N GLY A 304 -22.21 -17.31 -9.08
CA GLY A 304 -21.96 -17.48 -7.64
C GLY A 304 -20.72 -16.72 -7.12
N PHE A 305 -19.92 -16.15 -8.00
CA PHE A 305 -18.91 -15.15 -7.74
C PHE A 305 -19.33 -13.81 -8.32
N TYR A 306 -18.81 -12.72 -7.75
CA TYR A 306 -18.94 -11.40 -8.33
C TYR A 306 -17.57 -10.74 -8.40
N ALA A 307 -16.93 -10.82 -9.55
CA ALA A 307 -15.72 -10.11 -9.86
C ALA A 307 -16.10 -8.69 -10.29
N TYR A 308 -16.00 -7.74 -9.36
CA TYR A 308 -16.41 -6.35 -9.60
C TYR A 308 -15.34 -5.53 -10.32
N GLY A 309 -15.76 -4.47 -10.95
CA GLY A 309 -14.93 -3.64 -11.80
C GLY A 309 -15.54 -2.26 -12.06
N LYS A 310 -15.47 -1.78 -13.29
CA LYS A 310 -16.02 -0.47 -13.68
C LYS A 310 -17.56 -0.37 -13.55
N ASP A 311 -18.26 -1.48 -13.40
CA ASP A 311 -19.68 -1.53 -13.08
C ASP A 311 -20.01 -0.91 -11.70
N MET A 312 -19.02 -0.81 -10.79
CA MET A 312 -19.17 -0.11 -9.51
C MET A 312 -19.08 1.42 -9.62
N VAL A 313 -18.62 1.98 -10.76
CA VAL A 313 -18.43 3.43 -10.91
C VAL A 313 -19.77 4.14 -10.81
N ASN A 314 -19.88 5.06 -9.84
CA ASN A 314 -21.11 5.79 -9.53
C ASN A 314 -20.97 7.32 -9.61
N GLY A 315 -19.77 7.81 -9.96
CA GLY A 315 -19.45 9.25 -10.06
C GLY A 315 -19.28 9.97 -8.70
N GLY A 316 -19.42 9.25 -7.59
CA GLY A 316 -19.26 9.76 -6.22
C GLY A 316 -18.13 9.05 -5.50
N SER A 317 -18.48 8.16 -4.56
CA SER A 317 -17.53 7.36 -3.76
C SER A 317 -16.74 6.33 -4.58
N VAL A 318 -17.22 5.98 -5.78
CA VAL A 318 -16.47 5.23 -6.79
C VAL A 318 -16.41 6.10 -8.04
N TYR A 319 -15.39 6.95 -8.12
CA TYR A 319 -15.24 7.86 -9.27
C TYR A 319 -14.63 7.15 -10.48
N ASP A 320 -13.66 6.26 -10.23
CA ASP A 320 -13.06 5.40 -11.25
C ASP A 320 -12.63 4.07 -10.60
N PHE A 321 -12.20 3.11 -11.41
CA PHE A 321 -11.79 1.78 -10.95
C PHE A 321 -10.51 1.32 -11.64
N ASP A 322 -9.55 0.85 -10.85
CA ASP A 322 -8.32 0.23 -11.34
C ASP A 322 -8.59 -1.22 -11.77
N VAL A 323 -8.74 -1.41 -13.06
CA VAL A 323 -9.09 -2.70 -13.67
C VAL A 323 -8.04 -3.80 -13.44
N THR A 324 -6.81 -3.45 -13.06
CA THR A 324 -5.75 -4.43 -12.77
C THR A 324 -5.97 -5.19 -11.46
N LYS A 325 -6.86 -4.69 -10.59
CA LYS A 325 -7.27 -5.36 -9.35
C LYS A 325 -8.39 -6.35 -9.64
N LEU A 326 -8.08 -7.63 -9.58
CA LEU A 326 -9.07 -8.69 -9.73
C LEU A 326 -9.67 -9.03 -8.36
N SER A 327 -10.62 -8.22 -7.95
CA SER A 327 -11.35 -8.36 -6.69
C SER A 327 -12.62 -9.17 -6.90
N VAL A 328 -12.83 -10.23 -6.11
CA VAL A 328 -13.93 -11.18 -6.30
C VAL A 328 -14.65 -11.43 -4.98
N TYR A 329 -15.94 -11.13 -4.94
CA TYR A 329 -16.82 -11.46 -3.85
C TYR A 329 -17.21 -12.96 -3.91
N THR A 330 -17.12 -13.65 -2.77
CA THR A 330 -17.23 -15.12 -2.71
C THR A 330 -18.42 -15.64 -1.90
N ARG A 331 -19.08 -14.77 -1.13
CA ARG A 331 -20.10 -15.22 -0.16
C ARG A 331 -21.37 -15.80 -0.80
N ASP A 332 -21.64 -15.51 -2.08
CA ASP A 332 -22.78 -16.08 -2.78
C ASP A 332 -22.65 -17.60 -2.98
N ILE A 333 -21.44 -18.18 -2.83
CA ILE A 333 -21.21 -19.62 -2.78
C ILE A 333 -21.11 -20.16 -1.36
N GLY A 334 -21.40 -19.34 -0.34
CA GLY A 334 -21.37 -19.73 1.08
C GLY A 334 -19.96 -19.90 1.68
N LEU A 335 -18.92 -19.32 1.04
CA LEU A 335 -17.54 -19.33 1.52
C LEU A 335 -17.05 -17.90 1.80
N ALA A 336 -16.33 -17.73 2.91
CA ALA A 336 -15.57 -16.52 3.16
C ALA A 336 -14.40 -16.42 2.18
N GLY A 337 -13.95 -15.19 1.86
CA GLY A 337 -12.80 -15.00 0.98
C GLY A 337 -11.55 -15.71 1.49
N ILE A 338 -11.32 -15.70 2.81
CA ILE A 338 -10.18 -16.42 3.41
C ILE A 338 -10.29 -17.94 3.24
N GLU A 339 -11.50 -18.52 3.28
CA GLU A 339 -11.69 -19.95 3.01
C GLU A 339 -11.34 -20.28 1.54
N VAL A 340 -11.71 -19.41 0.60
CA VAL A 340 -11.35 -19.55 -0.83
C VAL A 340 -9.84 -19.37 -1.04
N TYR A 341 -9.22 -18.39 -0.35
CA TYR A 341 -7.77 -18.17 -0.37
C TYR A 341 -7.02 -19.44 0.07
N ASP A 342 -7.41 -20.05 1.19
CA ASP A 342 -6.78 -21.25 1.70
C ASP A 342 -6.95 -22.43 0.72
N LEU A 343 -8.15 -22.64 0.16
CA LEU A 343 -8.38 -23.66 -0.87
C LEU A 343 -7.50 -23.45 -2.11
N LEU A 344 -7.40 -22.21 -2.62
CA LEU A 344 -6.54 -21.89 -3.77
C LEU A 344 -5.08 -22.24 -3.50
N ARG A 345 -4.57 -21.93 -2.30
CA ARG A 345 -3.20 -22.23 -1.90
C ARG A 345 -2.97 -23.74 -1.71
N ASP A 346 -3.84 -24.40 -0.92
CA ASP A 346 -3.58 -25.73 -0.40
C ASP A 346 -3.97 -26.84 -1.38
N GLU A 347 -5.02 -26.63 -2.20
CA GLU A 347 -5.53 -27.66 -3.12
C GLU A 347 -5.15 -27.39 -4.60
N TYR A 348 -4.86 -26.12 -4.95
CA TYR A 348 -4.59 -25.74 -6.35
C TYR A 348 -3.20 -25.15 -6.60
N ASP A 349 -2.36 -25.00 -5.56
CA ASP A 349 -1.05 -24.35 -5.63
C ASP A 349 -1.13 -22.94 -6.25
N ILE A 350 -2.16 -22.15 -5.91
CA ILE A 350 -2.37 -20.80 -6.38
C ILE A 350 -2.28 -19.83 -5.22
N GLN A 351 -1.23 -19.00 -5.20
CA GLN A 351 -1.06 -17.95 -4.21
C GLN A 351 -1.64 -16.64 -4.75
N ILE A 352 -2.72 -16.16 -4.16
CA ILE A 352 -3.29 -14.84 -4.42
C ILE A 352 -2.83 -13.82 -3.35
N GLU A 353 -3.16 -12.56 -3.53
CA GLU A 353 -2.70 -11.48 -2.64
C GLU A 353 -3.37 -11.53 -1.27
N LEU A 354 -4.69 -11.64 -1.22
CA LEU A 354 -5.43 -11.75 0.03
C LEU A 354 -6.76 -12.50 -0.10
N GLY A 355 -7.25 -12.96 1.05
CA GLY A 355 -8.64 -13.29 1.29
C GLY A 355 -9.11 -12.60 2.57
N ASP A 356 -10.23 -11.88 2.50
CA ASP A 356 -10.92 -11.34 3.68
C ASP A 356 -12.20 -12.13 4.00
N ILE A 357 -13.09 -11.58 4.81
CA ILE A 357 -14.35 -12.24 5.20
C ILE A 357 -15.29 -12.44 4.00
N ALA A 358 -15.21 -11.60 2.98
CA ALA A 358 -16.18 -11.59 1.87
C ALA A 358 -15.54 -11.72 0.50
N ASN A 359 -14.26 -11.37 0.36
CA ASN A 359 -13.60 -11.20 -0.93
C ASN A 359 -12.26 -11.91 -0.99
N ILE A 360 -11.86 -12.24 -2.20
CA ILE A 360 -10.46 -12.51 -2.55
C ILE A 360 -9.95 -11.42 -3.48
N LEU A 361 -8.64 -11.20 -3.47
CA LEU A 361 -7.96 -10.29 -4.39
C LEU A 361 -6.78 -11.01 -5.03
N ALA A 362 -6.76 -11.05 -6.36
CA ALA A 362 -5.58 -11.36 -7.15
C ALA A 362 -5.04 -10.08 -7.79
N TYR A 363 -3.73 -9.92 -7.74
CA TYR A 363 -3.02 -8.74 -8.25
C TYR A 363 -2.44 -9.07 -9.62
N ILE A 364 -3.10 -8.61 -10.70
CA ILE A 364 -2.61 -8.87 -12.06
C ILE A 364 -1.55 -7.82 -12.42
N SER A 365 -0.36 -8.27 -12.81
CA SER A 365 0.81 -7.43 -13.01
C SER A 365 1.61 -7.83 -14.26
N ILE A 366 2.74 -7.15 -14.49
CA ILE A 366 3.56 -7.30 -15.71
C ILE A 366 4.25 -8.67 -15.82
N GLY A 367 4.27 -9.48 -14.78
CA GLY A 367 4.84 -10.83 -14.77
C GLY A 367 3.83 -11.95 -15.05
N ASP A 368 2.53 -11.64 -15.08
CA ASP A 368 1.49 -12.66 -15.24
C ASP A 368 1.30 -13.10 -16.67
N ARG A 369 0.83 -14.34 -16.85
CA ARG A 369 0.57 -14.99 -18.12
C ARG A 369 -0.87 -15.43 -18.20
N ILE A 370 -1.41 -15.52 -19.42
CA ILE A 370 -2.80 -15.93 -19.65
C ILE A 370 -3.07 -17.34 -19.08
N GLN A 371 -2.10 -18.27 -19.15
CA GLN A 371 -2.24 -19.62 -18.61
C GLN A 371 -2.42 -19.62 -17.08
N ASP A 372 -1.80 -18.68 -16.38
CA ASP A 372 -1.94 -18.54 -14.92
C ASP A 372 -3.35 -18.00 -14.58
N ILE A 373 -3.89 -17.10 -15.40
CA ILE A 373 -5.28 -16.62 -15.31
C ILE A 373 -6.27 -17.77 -15.53
N GLU A 374 -6.10 -18.55 -16.60
CA GLU A 374 -6.96 -19.69 -16.92
C GLU A 374 -6.95 -20.73 -15.79
N ARG A 375 -5.80 -20.96 -15.17
CA ARG A 375 -5.67 -21.84 -14.02
C ARG A 375 -6.45 -21.32 -12.81
N LEU A 376 -6.40 -20.02 -12.52
CA LEU A 376 -7.19 -19.40 -11.45
C LEU A 376 -8.68 -19.53 -11.70
N VAL A 377 -9.15 -19.23 -12.92
CA VAL A 377 -10.55 -19.36 -13.32
C VAL A 377 -11.03 -20.80 -13.17
N GLY A 378 -10.25 -21.78 -13.64
CA GLY A 378 -10.55 -23.20 -13.49
C GLY A 378 -10.64 -23.66 -12.04
N ALA A 379 -9.70 -23.19 -11.19
CA ALA A 379 -9.73 -23.48 -9.76
C ALA A 379 -10.98 -22.91 -9.06
N LEU A 380 -11.38 -21.68 -9.38
CA LEU A 380 -12.60 -21.07 -8.83
C LEU A 380 -13.87 -21.84 -9.27
N ALA A 381 -13.93 -22.29 -10.53
CA ALA A 381 -15.04 -23.15 -10.99
C ALA A 381 -15.13 -24.45 -10.23
N ASP A 382 -14.00 -25.11 -9.97
CA ASP A 382 -13.94 -26.34 -9.16
C ASP A 382 -14.29 -26.08 -7.70
N ILE A 383 -13.79 -24.99 -7.09
CA ILE A 383 -14.14 -24.59 -5.71
C ILE A 383 -15.65 -24.42 -5.57
N LYS A 384 -16.28 -23.70 -6.51
CA LYS A 384 -17.74 -23.56 -6.51
C LYS A 384 -18.43 -24.94 -6.56
N ARG A 385 -17.99 -25.82 -7.45
CA ARG A 385 -18.61 -27.13 -7.64
C ARG A 385 -18.46 -28.04 -6.44
N LEU A 386 -17.30 -28.02 -5.76
CA LEU A 386 -16.93 -29.00 -4.73
C LEU A 386 -17.19 -28.53 -3.30
N TYR A 387 -17.10 -27.22 -3.04
CA TYR A 387 -17.02 -26.67 -1.68
C TYR A 387 -18.15 -25.67 -1.35
N SER A 388 -19.07 -25.34 -2.28
CA SER A 388 -20.18 -24.41 -1.99
C SER A 388 -20.97 -24.85 -0.76
N LYS A 389 -21.37 -23.88 0.06
CA LYS A 389 -22.18 -24.02 1.27
C LYS A 389 -23.43 -23.14 1.18
N ASP A 390 -24.32 -23.26 2.15
CA ASP A 390 -25.50 -22.39 2.25
C ASP A 390 -25.11 -20.96 2.68
N PRO A 391 -25.30 -19.94 1.83
CA PRO A 391 -24.93 -18.55 2.16
C PRO A 391 -25.70 -17.97 3.35
N ALA A 392 -26.91 -18.47 3.65
CA ALA A 392 -27.77 -17.97 4.74
C ALA A 392 -27.13 -18.15 6.14
N LYS A 393 -26.08 -18.95 6.26
CA LYS A 393 -25.35 -19.19 7.51
C LYS A 393 -24.20 -18.21 7.75
N MET A 394 -23.95 -17.27 6.84
CA MET A 394 -22.88 -16.29 6.99
C MET A 394 -23.35 -15.05 7.75
N LEU A 395 -22.52 -14.57 8.68
CA LEU A 395 -22.80 -13.33 9.43
C LEU A 395 -22.87 -12.15 8.45
N ASN A 396 -23.91 -11.34 8.53
CA ASN A 396 -23.95 -10.06 7.84
C ASN A 396 -23.09 -9.08 8.63
N THR A 397 -21.87 -8.82 8.16
CA THR A 397 -20.97 -7.87 8.76
C THR A 397 -21.22 -6.49 8.14
N GLU A 398 -21.72 -5.55 8.93
CA GLU A 398 -21.72 -4.15 8.55
C GLU A 398 -20.31 -3.58 8.78
N TYR A 399 -19.91 -2.62 7.93
CA TYR A 399 -18.66 -1.90 8.14
C TYR A 399 -18.71 -1.17 9.46
N ILE A 400 -17.69 -1.38 10.28
CA ILE A 400 -17.60 -0.80 11.61
C ILE A 400 -16.72 0.42 11.54
N ASN A 401 -17.29 1.56 11.94
CA ASN A 401 -16.61 2.83 12.00
C ASN A 401 -16.42 3.25 13.46
N PRO A 402 -15.27 2.90 14.08
CA PRO A 402 -15.04 3.18 15.48
C PRO A 402 -14.90 4.70 15.73
N LYS A 403 -15.49 5.18 16.82
CA LYS A 403 -15.37 6.58 17.23
C LYS A 403 -14.01 6.82 17.88
N VAL A 404 -13.26 7.79 17.38
CA VAL A 404 -12.00 8.25 17.98
C VAL A 404 -12.30 9.12 19.18
N LEU A 405 -11.80 8.76 20.36
CA LEU A 405 -11.99 9.51 21.62
C LEU A 405 -10.70 10.15 22.10
N VAL A 406 -9.56 9.61 21.72
CA VAL A 406 -8.22 10.07 22.11
C VAL A 406 -7.33 10.00 20.87
N SER A 407 -6.38 10.95 20.72
CA SER A 407 -5.46 10.90 19.59
C SER A 407 -4.60 9.62 19.63
N PRO A 408 -4.21 9.07 18.45
CA PRO A 408 -3.42 7.83 18.39
C PRO A 408 -2.13 7.87 19.21
N GLN A 409 -1.40 9.00 19.21
CA GLN A 409 -0.18 9.17 20.01
C GLN A 409 -0.47 9.09 21.51
N VAL A 410 -1.44 9.85 21.99
CA VAL A 410 -1.80 9.88 23.43
C VAL A 410 -2.26 8.49 23.88
N ALA A 411 -3.09 7.82 23.09
CA ALA A 411 -3.56 6.48 23.43
C ALA A 411 -2.42 5.45 23.44
N PHE A 412 -1.55 5.49 22.43
CA PHE A 412 -0.46 4.52 22.29
C PHE A 412 0.53 4.58 23.47
N TYR A 413 0.83 5.79 23.96
CA TYR A 413 1.78 6.00 25.07
C TYR A 413 1.12 6.06 26.46
N SER A 414 -0.21 5.99 26.55
CA SER A 414 -0.92 5.94 27.83
C SER A 414 -0.73 4.59 28.54
N GLN A 415 -0.94 4.60 29.86
CA GLN A 415 -1.00 3.36 30.64
C GLN A 415 -2.17 2.50 30.18
N LYS A 416 -1.93 1.21 30.05
CA LYS A 416 -2.89 0.22 29.55
C LYS A 416 -3.15 -0.86 30.57
N GLU A 417 -4.31 -1.50 30.45
CA GLU A 417 -4.65 -2.73 31.15
C GLU A 417 -5.12 -3.79 30.13
N SER A 418 -4.70 -5.02 30.30
CA SER A 418 -5.14 -6.13 29.47
C SER A 418 -6.47 -6.68 29.97
N MET A 419 -7.41 -6.90 29.04
CA MET A 419 -8.76 -7.41 29.37
C MET A 419 -9.19 -8.46 28.34
N PRO A 420 -9.99 -9.47 28.75
CA PRO A 420 -10.62 -10.39 27.80
C PRO A 420 -11.42 -9.63 26.72
N VAL A 421 -11.22 -9.98 25.45
CA VAL A 421 -11.81 -9.26 24.30
C VAL A 421 -13.30 -9.04 24.44
N ARG A 422 -14.05 -10.03 24.92
CA ARG A 422 -15.51 -9.94 25.11
C ARG A 422 -15.96 -8.97 26.22
N GLN A 423 -15.02 -8.48 27.05
CA GLN A 423 -15.29 -7.54 28.15
C GLN A 423 -14.83 -6.13 27.83
N THR A 424 -14.28 -5.87 26.65
CA THR A 424 -13.70 -4.57 26.27
C THR A 424 -14.72 -3.56 25.73
N ALA A 425 -16.00 -3.94 25.58
CA ALA A 425 -17.04 -3.04 25.07
C ALA A 425 -17.10 -1.72 25.88
N GLY A 426 -17.13 -0.58 25.18
CA GLY A 426 -17.14 0.75 25.79
C GLY A 426 -15.78 1.24 26.30
N ARG A 427 -14.72 0.45 26.17
CA ARG A 427 -13.34 0.86 26.52
C ARG A 427 -12.65 1.49 25.29
N ILE A 428 -11.57 2.22 25.55
CA ILE A 428 -10.74 2.84 24.52
C ILE A 428 -9.57 1.91 24.22
N CYS A 429 -9.40 1.56 22.95
CA CYS A 429 -8.32 0.70 22.48
C CYS A 429 -6.95 1.36 22.67
N GLY A 430 -5.98 0.61 23.18
CA GLY A 430 -4.59 1.06 23.38
C GLY A 430 -3.60 0.51 22.37
N GLU A 431 -4.04 -0.34 21.46
CA GLU A 431 -3.19 -1.04 20.48
C GLU A 431 -3.87 -1.14 19.12
N PHE A 432 -3.17 -1.71 18.14
CA PHE A 432 -3.78 -2.01 16.85
C PHE A 432 -4.44 -3.37 16.87
N VAL A 433 -5.61 -3.48 16.22
CA VAL A 433 -6.22 -4.77 15.90
C VAL A 433 -6.53 -4.75 14.41
N MET A 434 -5.96 -5.65 13.63
CA MET A 434 -6.15 -5.70 12.19
C MET A 434 -6.07 -7.11 11.65
N CYS A 435 -6.85 -7.38 10.60
CA CYS A 435 -6.60 -8.52 9.74
C CYS A 435 -5.44 -8.21 8.79
N TYR A 436 -4.59 -9.18 8.53
CA TYR A 436 -3.49 -8.99 7.59
C TYR A 436 -3.40 -10.15 6.60
N PRO A 437 -3.32 -9.86 5.29
CA PRO A 437 -3.52 -8.58 4.63
C PRO A 437 -4.96 -8.05 4.77
N PRO A 438 -5.26 -6.76 4.53
CA PRO A 438 -4.44 -5.73 3.89
C PRO A 438 -3.67 -4.81 4.87
N GLY A 439 -3.77 -5.01 6.19
CA GLY A 439 -3.11 -4.14 7.16
C GLY A 439 -3.83 -2.81 7.42
N ILE A 440 -5.14 -2.79 7.18
CA ILE A 440 -6.05 -1.71 7.58
C ILE A 440 -6.56 -2.04 8.98
N PRO A 441 -6.40 -1.14 9.97
CA PRO A 441 -6.85 -1.42 11.33
C PRO A 441 -8.38 -1.55 11.45
N ILE A 442 -8.85 -2.63 12.05
CA ILE A 442 -10.22 -2.76 12.58
C ILE A 442 -10.37 -1.79 13.76
N LEU A 443 -9.35 -1.77 14.63
CA LEU A 443 -9.19 -0.81 15.71
C LEU A 443 -7.78 -0.22 15.66
N ALA A 444 -7.71 1.09 15.91
CA ALA A 444 -6.47 1.82 16.13
C ALA A 444 -6.42 2.37 17.56
N PRO A 445 -5.23 2.71 18.09
CA PRO A 445 -5.14 3.34 19.41
C PRO A 445 -5.98 4.61 19.50
N GLY A 446 -6.77 4.73 20.55
CA GLY A 446 -7.63 5.88 20.81
C GLY A 446 -9.09 5.72 20.39
N GLU A 447 -9.44 4.62 19.76
CA GLU A 447 -10.80 4.33 19.30
C GLU A 447 -11.62 3.57 20.35
N MET A 448 -12.93 3.84 20.36
CA MET A 448 -13.87 3.16 21.24
C MET A 448 -14.20 1.77 20.69
N ILE A 449 -14.07 0.75 21.53
CA ILE A 449 -14.43 -0.63 21.20
C ILE A 449 -15.95 -0.78 21.39
N THR A 450 -16.66 -1.18 20.33
CA THR A 450 -18.10 -1.45 20.38
C THR A 450 -18.38 -2.95 20.39
N PRO A 451 -19.59 -3.40 20.80
CA PRO A 451 -19.96 -4.81 20.72
C PRO A 451 -19.86 -5.38 19.31
N GLU A 452 -20.22 -4.61 18.28
CA GLU A 452 -20.16 -5.04 16.87
C GLU A 452 -18.71 -5.28 16.42
N ILE A 453 -17.76 -4.45 16.90
CA ILE A 453 -16.33 -4.63 16.64
C ILE A 453 -15.85 -5.96 17.26
N ILE A 454 -16.27 -6.26 18.49
CA ILE A 454 -15.92 -7.51 19.17
C ILE A 454 -16.46 -8.71 18.38
N GLU A 455 -17.72 -8.67 17.95
CA GLU A 455 -18.33 -9.73 17.15
C GLU A 455 -17.59 -9.92 15.82
N TYR A 456 -17.20 -8.83 15.16
CA TYR A 456 -16.42 -8.87 13.93
C TYR A 456 -15.05 -9.55 14.16
N ILE A 457 -14.30 -9.15 15.19
CA ILE A 457 -12.99 -9.72 15.53
C ILE A 457 -13.12 -11.21 15.80
N VAL A 458 -14.10 -11.62 16.61
CA VAL A 458 -14.32 -13.03 16.95
C VAL A 458 -14.69 -13.82 15.70
N TYR A 459 -15.60 -13.33 14.88
CA TYR A 459 -15.99 -14.00 13.64
C TYR A 459 -14.84 -14.13 12.64
N ALA A 460 -14.03 -13.08 12.48
CA ALA A 460 -12.87 -13.13 11.59
C ALA A 460 -11.84 -14.19 12.03
N LYS A 461 -11.60 -14.31 13.36
CA LYS A 461 -10.77 -15.38 13.93
C LYS A 461 -11.35 -16.76 13.64
N GLU A 462 -12.65 -16.96 13.86
CA GLU A 462 -13.33 -18.24 13.59
C GLU A 462 -13.25 -18.66 12.12
N LYS A 463 -13.16 -17.68 11.21
CA LYS A 463 -12.95 -17.91 9.77
C LYS A 463 -11.49 -18.13 9.37
N GLY A 464 -10.55 -18.00 10.30
CA GLY A 464 -9.13 -18.25 10.04
C GLY A 464 -8.35 -17.01 9.59
N CYS A 465 -8.93 -15.79 9.69
CA CYS A 465 -8.19 -14.58 9.38
C CYS A 465 -7.05 -14.37 10.40
N SER A 466 -5.84 -14.11 9.88
CA SER A 466 -4.67 -13.78 10.72
C SER A 466 -4.86 -12.40 11.35
N MET A 467 -4.83 -12.33 12.68
CA MET A 467 -4.89 -11.08 13.42
C MET A 467 -3.48 -10.59 13.76
N GLN A 468 -3.27 -9.28 13.67
CA GLN A 468 -1.98 -8.65 13.94
C GLN A 468 -2.14 -7.31 14.67
N GLY A 469 -1.06 -6.87 15.31
CA GLY A 469 -0.95 -5.57 15.97
C GLY A 469 -1.27 -5.57 17.45
N THR A 470 -1.80 -6.66 17.96
CA THR A 470 -2.08 -6.91 19.37
C THR A 470 -0.86 -7.44 20.09
N GLU A 471 -0.73 -7.17 21.39
CA GLU A 471 0.30 -7.78 22.24
C GLU A 471 0.00 -9.28 22.45
N ASP A 472 -1.27 -9.64 22.58
CA ASP A 472 -1.71 -11.04 22.60
C ASP A 472 -1.96 -11.52 21.15
N PRO A 473 -1.10 -12.40 20.60
CA PRO A 473 -1.23 -12.84 19.21
C PRO A 473 -2.49 -13.68 18.96
N GLU A 474 -3.04 -14.30 20.01
CA GLU A 474 -4.28 -15.08 19.92
C GLU A 474 -5.53 -14.20 20.03
N VAL A 475 -5.34 -12.91 20.38
CA VAL A 475 -6.44 -11.94 20.56
C VAL A 475 -7.54 -12.47 21.50
N GLU A 476 -7.15 -13.16 22.55
CA GLU A 476 -8.05 -13.50 23.66
C GLU A 476 -8.23 -12.29 24.59
N ASN A 477 -7.19 -11.45 24.67
CA ASN A 477 -7.17 -10.21 25.43
C ASN A 477 -6.81 -9.03 24.53
N LEU A 478 -7.32 -7.84 24.87
CA LEU A 478 -6.93 -6.58 24.26
C LEU A 478 -6.42 -5.61 25.31
N ASN A 479 -5.40 -4.84 24.94
CA ASN A 479 -4.91 -3.73 25.72
C ASN A 479 -5.83 -2.50 25.54
N VAL A 480 -6.43 -2.06 26.62
CA VAL A 480 -7.30 -0.87 26.67
C VAL A 480 -6.69 0.19 27.59
N LEU A 481 -7.05 1.45 27.42
CA LEU A 481 -6.53 2.49 28.30
C LEU A 481 -7.00 2.24 29.73
N ALA A 482 -6.05 2.31 30.70
CA ALA A 482 -6.36 2.17 32.11
C ALA A 482 -7.36 3.25 32.58
N LYS A 483 -8.31 2.89 33.43
CA LYS A 483 -9.17 3.88 34.09
C LYS A 483 -8.33 4.73 35.02
N LYS A 484 -8.46 6.05 34.91
CA LYS A 484 -7.85 6.98 35.87
C LYS A 484 -8.54 6.89 37.22
#